data_fc9e05569e795db46203aa3cb688d04b
#
_entry.id   fc9e05569e795db46203aa3cb688d04b
#
_cell.length_a   1.000
_cell.length_b   1.000
_cell.length_c   1.000
_cell.angle_alpha   90.00
_cell.angle_beta   90.00
_cell.angle_gamma   90.00
#
_symmetry.space_group_name_H-M   'P 1'
#
loop_
_entity.id
_entity.type
_entity.pdbx_description
1 polymer ?
#
loop_
_entity_poly.entity_id
_entity_poly.type
_entity_poly.pdbx_seq_one_letter_code
_entity_poly.pdbx_strand_id
1 'polypeptide(L)'
;FISTRNDKRKNPIENDLYQGDVFYISCIASKKQLESFYHDLKDRYQCLFSKDIYSQDWWLEILPQKATKAHAILQLKDYLKCEKVVVFGDGLNDLSMFEIANESYAVENACKELKEKATGVIGRHDQDAVAHWLEKNYKG
;
A
#
# COMPACT_ATOMS: atom_id res chain seq x y z
N PHE A 1 4.43 11.92 -13.21
CA PHE A 1 4.04 10.51 -13.06
C PHE A 1 3.26 9.99 -14.28
N ILE A 2 2.20 10.67 -14.72
CA ILE A 2 1.38 10.22 -15.87
C ILE A 2 2.17 10.31 -17.19
N SER A 3 2.94 11.37 -17.40
CA SER A 3 3.72 11.58 -18.64
C SER A 3 4.79 10.52 -18.89
N THR A 4 5.33 9.90 -17.85
CA THR A 4 6.36 8.84 -17.97
C THR A 4 5.78 7.47 -18.36
N ARG A 5 4.45 7.35 -18.51
CA ARG A 5 3.74 6.10 -18.82
C ARG A 5 2.82 6.23 -20.05
N ASN A 6 3.14 7.15 -20.95
CA ASN A 6 2.30 7.43 -22.13
C ASN A 6 2.04 6.22 -23.01
N ASP A 7 3.00 5.33 -23.17
CA ASP A 7 2.91 4.07 -23.93
C ASP A 7 1.95 3.04 -23.33
N LYS A 8 1.65 3.17 -22.02
CA LYS A 8 0.69 2.31 -21.31
C LYS A 8 -0.66 2.99 -21.06
N ARG A 9 -0.77 4.27 -21.41
CA ARG A 9 -1.97 5.04 -21.20
C ARG A 9 -2.95 4.80 -22.34
N LYS A 10 -4.15 4.37 -22.00
CA LYS A 10 -5.31 4.38 -22.90
C LYS A 10 -6.22 5.55 -22.52
N ASN A 11 -6.45 6.47 -23.44
CA ASN A 11 -7.50 7.47 -23.27
C ASN A 11 -8.80 6.83 -23.74
N PRO A 12 -9.85 6.78 -22.90
CA PRO A 12 -11.14 6.26 -23.34
C PRO A 12 -11.71 7.17 -24.43
N ILE A 13 -12.38 6.56 -25.40
CA ILE A 13 -13.24 7.27 -26.34
C ILE A 13 -14.47 7.73 -25.54
N GLU A 14 -15.01 8.89 -25.86
CA GLU A 14 -16.20 9.46 -25.23
C GLU A 14 -17.31 8.39 -25.15
N ASN A 15 -17.83 8.12 -23.96
CA ASN A 15 -18.80 7.07 -23.60
C ASN A 15 -18.28 5.63 -23.44
N ASP A 16 -16.97 5.37 -23.53
CA ASP A 16 -16.41 4.03 -23.36
C ASP A 16 -15.40 3.97 -22.18
N LEU A 17 -15.78 4.59 -21.05
CA LEU A 17 -14.95 4.72 -19.85
C LEU A 17 -14.77 3.40 -19.10
N TYR A 18 -15.65 2.43 -19.29
CA TYR A 18 -15.70 1.21 -18.50
C TYR A 18 -15.72 -0.03 -19.39
N GLN A 19 -14.56 -0.57 -19.66
CA GLN A 19 -14.43 -1.90 -20.26
C GLN A 19 -13.83 -2.86 -19.22
N GLY A 20 -14.62 -3.87 -18.83
CA GLY A 20 -14.21 -4.89 -17.87
C GLY A 20 -14.37 -4.48 -16.41
N ASP A 21 -13.76 -5.24 -15.52
CA ASP A 21 -13.83 -5.01 -14.07
C ASP A 21 -12.85 -3.93 -13.63
N VAL A 22 -13.35 -2.92 -12.93
CA VAL A 22 -12.53 -1.85 -12.34
C VAL A 22 -12.15 -2.25 -10.92
N PHE A 23 -10.88 -2.43 -10.66
CA PHE A 23 -10.35 -2.83 -9.34
C PHE A 23 -9.54 -1.72 -8.65
N TYR A 24 -9.25 -0.63 -9.34
CA TYR A 24 -8.48 0.49 -8.80
C TYR A 24 -8.81 1.78 -9.54
N ILE A 25 -9.15 2.82 -8.78
CA ILE A 25 -9.37 4.17 -9.30
C ILE A 25 -8.42 5.11 -8.54
N SER A 26 -7.69 5.94 -9.27
CA SER A 26 -6.86 7.00 -8.70
C SER A 26 -7.34 8.36 -9.21
N CYS A 27 -7.69 9.23 -8.28
CA CYS A 27 -8.11 10.61 -8.55
C CYS A 27 -7.06 11.57 -8.00
N ILE A 28 -6.63 12.53 -8.82
CA ILE A 28 -5.65 13.55 -8.45
C ILE A 28 -6.29 14.92 -8.65
N ALA A 29 -6.45 15.69 -7.57
CA ALA A 29 -7.01 17.03 -7.60
C ALA A 29 -6.74 17.78 -6.28
N SER A 30 -7.30 18.99 -6.13
CA SER A 30 -7.24 19.70 -4.85
C SER A 30 -7.99 18.95 -3.75
N LYS A 31 -7.56 19.12 -2.49
CA LYS A 31 -8.22 18.51 -1.32
C LYS A 31 -9.73 18.72 -1.33
N LYS A 32 -10.15 19.97 -1.56
CA LYS A 32 -11.56 20.37 -1.55
C LYS A 32 -12.42 19.60 -2.57
N GLN A 33 -11.86 19.26 -3.72
CA GLN A 33 -12.57 18.52 -4.76
C GLN A 33 -12.72 17.04 -4.42
N LEU A 34 -11.70 16.44 -3.77
CA LEU A 34 -11.69 15.01 -3.47
C LEU A 34 -12.32 14.65 -2.13
N GLU A 35 -12.40 15.58 -1.19
CA GLU A 35 -12.84 15.33 0.19
C GLU A 35 -14.29 14.83 0.27
N SER A 36 -15.19 15.36 -0.56
CA SER A 36 -16.58 14.88 -0.61
C SER A 36 -16.64 13.42 -1.09
N PHE A 37 -15.94 13.08 -2.16
CA PHE A 37 -15.88 11.71 -2.68
C PHE A 37 -15.28 10.74 -1.65
N TYR A 38 -14.24 11.16 -0.94
CA TYR A 38 -13.68 10.36 0.15
C TYR A 38 -14.73 10.04 1.22
N HIS A 39 -15.48 11.05 1.69
CA HIS A 39 -16.52 10.86 2.72
C HIS A 39 -17.67 9.96 2.24
N ASP A 40 -18.05 10.05 0.96
CA ASP A 40 -19.12 9.25 0.38
C ASP A 40 -18.73 7.78 0.15
N LEU A 41 -17.43 7.52 -0.03
CA LEU A 41 -16.95 6.22 -0.48
C LEU A 41 -16.20 5.40 0.60
N LYS A 42 -15.64 6.05 1.61
CA LYS A 42 -14.77 5.40 2.62
C LYS A 42 -15.41 4.25 3.39
N ASP A 43 -16.73 4.26 3.55
CA ASP A 43 -17.46 3.21 4.27
C ASP A 43 -17.78 1.99 3.39
N ARG A 44 -17.69 2.14 2.07
CA ARG A 44 -17.97 1.09 1.07
C ARG A 44 -16.74 0.53 0.39
N TYR A 45 -15.66 1.29 0.37
CA TYR A 45 -14.42 0.97 -0.32
C TYR A 45 -13.21 1.23 0.57
N GLN A 46 -12.11 0.57 0.26
CA GLN A 46 -10.81 0.96 0.80
C GLN A 46 -10.39 2.26 0.14
N CYS A 47 -10.38 3.35 0.89
CA CYS A 47 -10.00 4.67 0.40
C CYS A 47 -8.70 5.13 1.06
N LEU A 48 -7.69 5.43 0.24
CA LEU A 48 -6.45 6.06 0.69
C LEU A 48 -6.48 7.53 0.25
N PHE A 49 -6.49 8.44 1.20
CA PHE A 49 -6.58 9.89 0.96
C PHE A 49 -5.34 10.58 1.52
N SER A 50 -4.44 10.99 0.66
CA SER A 50 -3.14 11.55 1.05
C SER A 50 -2.73 12.74 0.19
N LYS A 51 -1.87 13.59 0.76
CA LYS A 51 -1.23 14.67 0.00
C LYS A 51 -0.02 14.12 -0.74
N ASP A 52 0.15 14.51 -1.99
CA ASP A 52 1.35 14.23 -2.75
C ASP A 52 2.57 14.92 -2.10
N ILE A 53 3.67 14.19 -1.99
CA ILE A 53 4.92 14.71 -1.42
C ILE A 53 5.69 15.62 -2.39
N TYR A 54 5.39 15.57 -3.70
CA TYR A 54 6.07 16.31 -4.75
C TYR A 54 5.26 17.46 -5.32
N SER A 55 3.93 17.44 -5.17
CA SER A 55 3.02 18.48 -5.63
C SER A 55 2.14 19.00 -4.49
N GLN A 56 1.30 19.98 -4.76
CA GLN A 56 0.30 20.46 -3.81
C GLN A 56 -1.02 19.69 -3.93
N ASP A 57 -1.11 18.77 -4.89
CA ASP A 57 -2.30 17.98 -5.15
C ASP A 57 -2.52 16.90 -4.08
N TRP A 58 -3.74 16.44 -4.03
CA TRP A 58 -4.16 15.31 -3.21
C TRP A 58 -4.48 14.12 -4.08
N TRP A 59 -4.25 12.95 -3.53
CA TRP A 59 -4.58 11.68 -4.12
C TRP A 59 -5.70 11.03 -3.35
N LEU A 60 -6.72 10.56 -4.07
CA LEU A 60 -7.74 9.66 -3.55
C LEU A 60 -7.66 8.37 -4.37
N GLU A 61 -7.25 7.30 -3.71
CA GLU A 61 -7.20 5.96 -4.28
C GLU A 61 -8.36 5.16 -3.74
N ILE A 62 -9.13 4.54 -4.62
CA ILE A 62 -10.34 3.80 -4.29
C ILE A 62 -10.17 2.37 -4.78
N LEU A 63 -10.25 1.42 -3.86
CA LEU A 63 -10.06 0.00 -4.09
C LEU A 63 -11.21 -0.80 -3.46
N PRO A 64 -11.42 -2.07 -3.87
CA PRO A 64 -12.29 -2.97 -3.12
C PRO A 64 -11.86 -3.07 -1.65
N GLN A 65 -12.80 -3.19 -0.72
CA GLN A 65 -12.51 -3.23 0.72
C GLN A 65 -11.45 -4.27 1.11
N LYS A 66 -11.42 -5.40 0.41
CA LYS A 66 -10.47 -6.49 0.66
C LYS A 66 -9.13 -6.31 -0.06
N ALA A 67 -8.95 -5.26 -0.85
CA ALA A 67 -7.69 -5.00 -1.56
C ALA A 67 -6.65 -4.35 -0.63
N THR A 68 -6.30 -5.04 0.44
CA THR A 68 -5.27 -4.63 1.39
C THR A 68 -4.07 -5.58 1.34
N LYS A 69 -2.89 -5.08 1.74
CA LYS A 69 -1.68 -5.91 1.87
C LYS A 69 -1.93 -7.08 2.84
N ALA A 70 -2.63 -6.83 3.95
CA ALA A 70 -2.99 -7.86 4.92
C ALA A 70 -3.83 -8.99 4.29
N HIS A 71 -4.88 -8.63 3.55
CA HIS A 71 -5.74 -9.63 2.92
C HIS A 71 -5.00 -10.47 1.87
N ALA A 72 -4.16 -9.84 1.06
CA ALA A 72 -3.32 -10.54 0.09
C ALA A 72 -2.35 -11.52 0.78
N ILE A 73 -1.74 -11.11 1.90
CA ILE A 73 -0.86 -11.98 2.69
C ILE A 73 -1.62 -13.16 3.28
N LEU A 74 -2.82 -12.95 3.81
CA LEU A 74 -3.64 -14.04 4.35
C LEU A 74 -4.04 -15.05 3.27
N GLN A 75 -4.40 -14.59 2.06
CA GLN A 75 -4.66 -15.47 0.93
C GLN A 75 -3.41 -16.25 0.51
N LEU A 76 -2.26 -15.59 0.45
CA LEU A 76 -0.99 -16.22 0.10
C LEU A 76 -0.56 -17.25 1.16
N LYS A 77 -0.72 -16.91 2.44
CA LYS A 77 -0.47 -17.81 3.58
C LYS A 77 -1.30 -19.10 3.45
N ASP A 78 -2.59 -18.94 3.16
CA ASP A 78 -3.47 -20.10 2.98
C ASP A 78 -3.10 -20.92 1.73
N TYR A 79 -2.81 -20.25 0.62
CA TYR A 79 -2.41 -20.89 -0.63
C TYR A 79 -1.10 -21.70 -0.49
N LEU A 80 -0.11 -21.12 0.16
CA LEU A 80 1.21 -21.73 0.39
C LEU A 80 1.23 -22.67 1.61
N LYS A 81 0.16 -22.73 2.40
CA LYS A 81 0.08 -23.47 3.66
C LYS A 81 1.21 -23.13 4.63
N CYS A 82 1.59 -21.85 4.68
CA CYS A 82 2.62 -21.35 5.57
C CYS A 82 2.08 -21.16 6.98
N GLU A 83 2.85 -21.58 7.99
CA GLU A 83 2.49 -21.35 9.40
C GLU A 83 2.89 -19.98 9.90
N LYS A 84 4.02 -19.45 9.40
CA LYS A 84 4.64 -18.20 9.85
C LYS A 84 4.67 -17.15 8.75
N VAL A 85 4.32 -15.92 9.13
CA VAL A 85 4.40 -14.73 8.29
C VAL A 85 5.33 -13.73 8.94
N VAL A 86 6.33 -13.29 8.21
CA VAL A 86 7.24 -12.19 8.57
C VAL A 86 7.05 -11.07 7.55
N VAL A 87 6.91 -9.85 8.02
CA VAL A 87 6.67 -8.69 7.15
C VAL A 87 7.67 -7.58 7.42
N PHE A 88 7.94 -6.78 6.40
CA PHE A 88 8.78 -5.59 6.46
C PHE A 88 8.01 -4.39 5.92
N GLY A 89 8.23 -3.20 6.49
CA GLY A 89 7.50 -2.01 6.05
C GLY A 89 8.16 -0.70 6.47
N ASP A 90 7.66 0.40 5.89
CA ASP A 90 8.15 1.76 6.14
C ASP A 90 7.04 2.79 6.35
N GLY A 91 5.82 2.54 5.88
CA GLY A 91 4.73 3.50 5.86
C GLY A 91 3.43 3.05 6.52
N LEU A 92 2.49 3.99 6.65
CA LEU A 92 1.17 3.74 7.27
C LEU A 92 0.33 2.70 6.52
N ASN A 93 0.54 2.57 5.21
CA ASN A 93 -0.11 1.56 4.38
C ASN A 93 0.32 0.12 4.71
N ASP A 94 1.37 -0.05 5.52
CA ASP A 94 1.89 -1.34 5.97
C ASP A 94 1.31 -1.77 7.32
N LEU A 95 0.64 -0.86 8.06
CA LEU A 95 0.10 -1.16 9.38
C LEU A 95 -0.79 -2.41 9.40
N SER A 96 -1.64 -2.57 8.41
CA SER A 96 -2.56 -3.71 8.34
C SER A 96 -1.83 -5.06 8.22
N MET A 97 -0.69 -5.11 7.52
CA MET A 97 0.09 -6.35 7.44
C MET A 97 0.91 -6.61 8.71
N PHE A 98 1.32 -5.56 9.44
CA PHE A 98 1.96 -5.69 10.75
C PHE A 98 1.04 -6.30 11.81
N GLU A 99 -0.27 -5.98 11.73
CA GLU A 99 -1.28 -6.48 12.67
C GLU A 99 -1.57 -7.98 12.51
N ILE A 100 -1.36 -8.54 11.31
CA ILE A 100 -1.66 -9.96 11.02
C ILE A 100 -0.42 -10.85 10.98
N ALA A 101 0.76 -10.28 11.04
CA ALA A 101 2.02 -11.00 10.96
C ALA A 101 2.39 -11.66 12.29
N ASN A 102 3.15 -12.76 12.22
CA ASN A 102 3.77 -13.36 13.40
C ASN A 102 4.98 -12.53 13.88
N GLU A 103 5.71 -11.92 12.95
CA GLU A 103 6.80 -10.98 13.20
C GLU A 103 6.74 -9.86 12.18
N SER A 104 7.00 -8.64 12.62
CA SER A 104 7.00 -7.44 11.78
C SER A 104 8.21 -6.57 12.06
N TYR A 105 8.90 -6.14 11.01
CA TYR A 105 10.12 -5.34 11.11
C TYR A 105 9.99 -4.04 10.34
N ALA A 106 10.07 -2.94 11.06
CA ALA A 106 10.12 -1.61 10.46
C ALA A 106 11.56 -1.25 10.11
N VAL A 107 11.77 -0.61 8.93
CA VAL A 107 13.07 -0.03 8.63
C VAL A 107 13.32 1.22 9.50
N GLU A 108 14.59 1.56 9.75
CA GLU A 108 14.97 2.67 10.63
C GLU A 108 14.33 4.01 10.24
N ASN A 109 14.17 4.25 8.94
CA ASN A 109 13.53 5.46 8.41
C ASN A 109 12.00 5.32 8.19
N ALA A 110 11.37 4.28 8.74
CA ALA A 110 9.92 4.12 8.75
C ALA A 110 9.23 5.20 9.60
N CYS A 111 7.94 5.43 9.35
CA CYS A 111 7.13 6.32 10.16
C CYS A 111 7.05 5.83 11.62
N LYS A 112 6.84 6.77 12.53
CA LYS A 112 6.86 6.50 13.98
C LYS A 112 5.81 5.47 14.37
N GLU A 113 4.62 5.63 13.85
CA GLU A 113 3.45 4.78 14.15
C GLU A 113 3.71 3.31 13.77
N LEU A 114 4.39 3.07 12.65
CA LEU A 114 4.75 1.72 12.24
C LEU A 114 5.82 1.11 13.14
N LYS A 115 6.83 1.90 13.51
CA LYS A 115 7.89 1.45 14.43
C LYS A 115 7.36 1.08 15.81
N GLU A 116 6.35 1.78 16.31
CA GLU A 116 5.71 1.50 17.59
C GLU A 116 4.96 0.15 17.61
N LYS A 117 4.49 -0.30 16.44
CA LYS A 117 3.79 -1.59 16.29
C LYS A 117 4.67 -2.75 15.84
N ALA A 118 5.90 -2.46 15.46
CA ALA A 118 6.84 -3.46 14.96
C ALA A 118 7.37 -4.38 16.08
N THR A 119 7.59 -5.65 15.75
CA THR A 119 8.36 -6.59 16.59
C THR A 119 9.78 -6.08 16.81
N GLY A 120 10.35 -5.41 15.81
CA GLY A 120 11.68 -4.82 15.89
C GLY A 120 11.93 -3.80 14.78
N VAL A 121 13.00 -3.02 14.95
CA VAL A 121 13.49 -2.08 13.94
C VAL A 121 14.80 -2.61 13.39
N ILE A 122 14.92 -2.63 12.06
CA ILE A 122 16.12 -3.03 11.33
C ILE A 122 16.81 -1.79 10.73
N GLY A 123 17.91 -1.97 10.02
CA GLY A 123 18.63 -0.86 9.38
C GLY A 123 17.79 -0.08 8.37
N ARG A 124 18.39 0.89 7.72
CA ARG A 124 17.71 1.75 6.73
C ARG A 124 17.38 1.00 5.44
N HIS A 125 16.29 1.40 4.78
CA HIS A 125 15.87 0.78 3.50
C HIS A 125 16.91 0.95 2.37
N ASP A 126 17.67 2.05 2.39
CA ASP A 126 18.73 2.39 1.43
C ASP A 126 20.10 1.72 1.73
N GLN A 127 20.14 0.82 2.71
CA GLN A 127 21.31 0.06 3.14
C GLN A 127 21.04 -1.46 3.16
N ASP A 128 20.22 -1.94 2.27
CA ASP A 128 19.88 -3.35 2.10
C ASP A 128 19.42 -4.07 3.40
N ALA A 129 18.80 -3.32 4.32
CA ALA A 129 18.46 -3.81 5.66
C ALA A 129 17.62 -5.08 5.67
N VAL A 130 16.67 -5.21 4.75
CA VAL A 130 15.82 -6.42 4.63
C VAL A 130 16.67 -7.61 4.18
N ALA A 131 17.55 -7.44 3.20
CA ALA A 131 18.44 -8.50 2.73
C ALA A 131 19.36 -8.97 3.86
N HIS A 132 20.02 -8.06 4.55
CA HIS A 132 20.88 -8.39 5.70
C HIS A 132 20.11 -9.11 6.83
N TRP A 133 18.87 -8.70 7.09
CA TRP A 133 18.05 -9.36 8.09
C TRP A 133 17.71 -10.79 7.66
N LEU A 134 17.34 -11.00 6.38
CA LEU A 134 17.05 -12.32 5.82
C LEU A 134 18.28 -13.24 5.87
N GLU A 135 19.45 -12.77 5.43
CA GLU A 135 20.70 -13.54 5.48
C GLU A 135 21.08 -13.98 6.89
N LYS A 136 20.80 -13.15 7.89
CA LYS A 136 21.09 -13.45 9.29
C LYS A 136 20.11 -14.48 9.89
N ASN A 137 18.83 -14.41 9.54
CA ASN A 137 17.77 -15.14 10.23
C ASN A 137 17.25 -16.34 9.43
N TYR A 138 17.44 -16.36 8.11
CA TYR A 138 17.06 -17.45 7.23
C TYR A 138 18.29 -17.92 6.43
N LYS A 139 19.06 -18.79 7.05
CA LYS A 139 20.08 -19.56 6.32
C LYS A 139 19.36 -20.72 5.69
N GLY A 140 19.26 -20.72 4.35
CA GLY A 140 18.76 -21.82 3.56
C GLY A 140 19.52 -23.12 3.78
#